data_e3cf20c7911a6066d52fa604b95409b5
#
_entry.id   e3cf20c7911a6066d52fa604b95409b5
#
_cell.length_a   1.000
_cell.length_b   1.000
_cell.length_c   1.000
_cell.angle_alpha   90.00
_cell.angle_beta   90.00
_cell.angle_gamma   90.00
#
_symmetry.space_group_name_H-M   'P 1'
#
loop_
_entity.id
_entity.type
_entity.pdbx_description
1 polymer ?
#
loop_
_entity_poly.entity_id
_entity_poly.type
_entity_poly.pdbx_seq_one_letter_code
_entity_poly.pdbx_strand_id
1 'polypeptide(L)'
;TNLVRLSQLEGVDESRYASDVLPPLLEQVVNCRDAIAQPYLLDCIINVFPDEFHLATLDSFLTCCTQLRDKVCVRSILEAMMRRLANGARQEDSEVLGPPGAFDAFDACASRLVEEKKEALKVADLIQLRAALLEFAVECYPGELEYVQRCLNQTSAAIMNDVTGDDAMELETLLLAPVSSQQMTLSALLSLDDVAPLCRRLPIEQRKNVARRCLRRVLDGDDALDSPEAVVKLCAILEPLLCGDDSSMSDEVLEKEQTQVASLAHLCKSDSTDDVFRVLGTLRRALGKGGSRRTAYTLPAL
;
A
#
# COMPACT_ATOMS: atom_id res chain seq x y z
N THR A 1 -1.35 -32.39 8.22
CA THR A 1 -2.03 -33.21 9.29
C THR A 1 -1.10 -33.57 10.45
N ASN A 2 0.19 -33.85 10.23
CA ASN A 2 1.15 -34.11 11.31
C ASN A 2 1.66 -32.82 11.96
N LEU A 3 1.80 -31.74 11.21
CA LEU A 3 2.17 -30.42 11.74
C LEU A 3 1.11 -29.85 12.69
N VAL A 4 -0.18 -30.04 12.39
CA VAL A 4 -1.28 -29.66 13.30
C VAL A 4 -1.18 -30.37 14.65
N ARG A 5 -0.72 -31.63 14.66
CA ARG A 5 -0.50 -32.35 15.91
C ARG A 5 0.68 -31.80 16.70
N LEU A 6 1.73 -31.32 16.00
CA LEU A 6 2.88 -30.68 16.65
C LEU A 6 2.51 -29.38 17.35
N SER A 7 1.65 -28.56 16.75
CA SER A 7 1.17 -27.30 17.38
C SER A 7 0.26 -27.51 18.59
N GLN A 8 -0.31 -28.73 18.73
CA GLN A 8 -1.23 -29.12 19.83
C GLN A 8 -0.54 -29.93 20.96
N LEU A 9 0.78 -30.18 20.82
CA LEU A 9 1.52 -30.90 21.84
C LEU A 9 1.71 -30.05 23.09
N GLU A 10 1.24 -30.57 24.25
CA GLU A 10 1.55 -29.96 25.54
C GLU A 10 3.07 -29.90 25.75
N GLY A 11 3.60 -28.72 26.06
CA GLY A 11 5.03 -28.49 26.34
C GLY A 11 5.86 -27.99 25.15
N VAL A 12 5.24 -27.69 24.00
CA VAL A 12 5.88 -26.88 22.92
C VAL A 12 5.55 -25.42 23.19
N ASP A 13 6.41 -24.75 23.92
CA ASP A 13 6.39 -23.30 24.10
C ASP A 13 7.16 -22.60 22.96
N GLU A 14 7.11 -21.28 22.94
CA GLU A 14 7.79 -20.43 21.95
C GLU A 14 9.30 -20.73 21.87
N SER A 15 9.97 -20.91 23.01
CA SER A 15 11.41 -21.18 23.07
C SER A 15 11.76 -22.53 22.44
N ARG A 16 10.99 -23.59 22.73
CA ARG A 16 11.18 -24.90 22.10
C ARG A 16 10.80 -24.90 20.63
N TYR A 17 9.78 -24.15 20.25
CA TYR A 17 9.45 -23.99 18.83
C TYR A 17 10.62 -23.39 18.08
N ALA A 18 11.19 -22.29 18.60
CA ALA A 18 12.30 -21.58 17.97
C ALA A 18 13.59 -22.43 17.88
N SER A 19 13.90 -23.23 18.92
CA SER A 19 15.15 -24.01 19.00
C SER A 19 15.07 -25.39 18.37
N ASP A 20 13.98 -26.11 18.61
CA ASP A 20 13.93 -27.56 18.37
C ASP A 20 12.98 -27.95 17.23
N VAL A 21 11.91 -27.17 16.99
CA VAL A 21 10.87 -27.55 16.03
C VAL A 21 11.04 -26.87 14.69
N LEU A 22 11.14 -25.52 14.67
CA LEU A 22 11.19 -24.78 13.41
C LEU A 22 12.47 -25.02 12.60
N PRO A 23 13.70 -25.01 13.17
CA PRO A 23 14.90 -25.12 12.38
C PRO A 23 14.98 -26.43 11.56
N PRO A 24 14.66 -27.61 12.11
CA PRO A 24 14.62 -28.84 11.31
C PRO A 24 13.54 -28.82 10.22
N LEU A 25 12.40 -28.18 10.46
CA LEU A 25 11.34 -28.03 9.45
C LEU A 25 11.81 -27.15 8.29
N LEU A 26 12.42 -25.99 8.59
CA LEU A 26 12.96 -25.10 7.56
C LEU A 26 14.11 -25.76 6.78
N GLU A 27 14.99 -26.50 7.44
CA GLU A 27 16.04 -27.25 6.78
C GLU A 27 15.46 -28.30 5.81
N GLN A 28 14.39 -28.98 6.20
CA GLN A 28 13.68 -29.91 5.31
C GLN A 28 13.07 -29.22 4.10
N VAL A 29 12.52 -28.01 4.28
CA VAL A 29 11.98 -27.20 3.19
C VAL A 29 13.09 -26.81 2.21
N VAL A 30 14.23 -26.31 2.71
CA VAL A 30 15.38 -25.90 1.88
C VAL A 30 15.96 -27.11 1.12
N ASN A 31 16.09 -28.26 1.79
CA ASN A 31 16.61 -29.49 1.22
C ASN A 31 15.64 -30.19 0.26
N CYS A 32 14.37 -29.82 0.29
CA CYS A 32 13.38 -30.32 -0.65
C CYS A 32 13.74 -29.89 -2.08
N ARG A 33 13.87 -30.86 -2.99
CA ARG A 33 14.26 -30.58 -4.38
C ARG A 33 13.05 -30.32 -5.31
N ASP A 34 11.86 -30.23 -4.76
CA ASP A 34 10.61 -29.99 -5.49
C ASP A 34 10.15 -28.56 -5.29
N ALA A 35 10.13 -27.78 -6.38
CA ALA A 35 9.70 -26.39 -6.37
C ALA A 35 8.19 -26.19 -6.11
N ILE A 36 7.37 -27.25 -6.24
CA ILE A 36 5.94 -27.23 -5.91
C ILE A 36 5.75 -27.53 -4.41
N ALA A 37 6.54 -28.44 -3.88
CA ALA A 37 6.44 -28.83 -2.48
C ALA A 37 6.94 -27.74 -1.51
N GLN A 38 7.99 -26.99 -1.87
CA GLN A 38 8.56 -25.95 -1.00
C GLN A 38 7.53 -24.89 -0.56
N PRO A 39 6.79 -24.20 -1.46
CA PRO A 39 5.78 -23.22 -1.05
C PRO A 39 4.65 -23.85 -0.27
N TYR A 40 4.22 -25.06 -0.62
CA TYR A 40 3.17 -25.77 0.12
C TYR A 40 3.58 -26.09 1.56
N LEU A 41 4.83 -26.50 1.78
CA LEU A 41 5.35 -26.78 3.13
C LEU A 41 5.43 -25.49 3.97
N LEU A 42 5.88 -24.37 3.37
CA LEU A 42 5.90 -23.08 4.06
C LEU A 42 4.49 -22.57 4.36
N ASP A 43 3.55 -22.72 3.44
CA ASP A 43 2.14 -22.39 3.67
C ASP A 43 1.54 -23.22 4.83
N CYS A 44 1.88 -24.51 4.91
CA CYS A 44 1.51 -25.32 6.05
C CYS A 44 2.10 -24.80 7.37
N ILE A 45 3.35 -24.36 7.39
CA ILE A 45 3.99 -23.78 8.58
C ILE A 45 3.25 -22.50 8.97
N ILE A 46 3.03 -21.58 8.02
CA ILE A 46 2.32 -20.31 8.25
C ILE A 46 0.94 -20.53 8.87
N ASN A 47 0.20 -21.53 8.40
CA ASN A 47 -1.19 -21.74 8.83
C ASN A 47 -1.36 -22.54 10.11
N VAL A 48 -0.34 -23.29 10.52
CA VAL A 48 -0.46 -24.23 11.65
C VAL A 48 -0.02 -23.63 12.98
N PHE A 49 1.03 -22.82 12.98
CA PHE A 49 1.60 -22.28 14.23
C PHE A 49 0.99 -20.92 14.60
N PRO A 50 0.93 -20.59 15.92
CA PRO A 50 0.45 -19.30 16.41
C PRO A 50 1.28 -18.11 15.92
N ASP A 51 0.69 -16.93 15.93
CA ASP A 51 1.32 -15.70 15.42
C ASP A 51 2.51 -15.26 16.27
N GLU A 52 2.45 -15.49 17.61
CA GLU A 52 3.58 -15.21 18.51
C GLU A 52 4.82 -16.04 18.14
N PHE A 53 4.63 -17.30 17.73
CA PHE A 53 5.72 -18.16 17.30
C PHE A 53 6.35 -17.66 16.00
N HIS A 54 5.52 -17.17 15.06
CA HIS A 54 6.01 -16.57 13.82
C HIS A 54 6.80 -15.30 14.09
N LEU A 55 6.33 -14.44 14.98
CA LEU A 55 7.02 -13.21 15.33
C LEU A 55 8.38 -13.47 15.99
N ALA A 56 8.44 -14.41 16.92
CA ALA A 56 9.68 -14.78 17.59
C ALA A 56 10.73 -15.42 16.66
N THR A 57 10.31 -16.01 15.55
CA THR A 57 11.18 -16.74 14.63
C THR A 57 11.22 -16.17 13.22
N LEU A 58 10.74 -14.93 13.05
CA LEU A 58 10.57 -14.31 11.74
C LEU A 58 11.88 -14.28 10.93
N ASP A 59 13.00 -13.92 11.54
CA ASP A 59 14.30 -13.87 10.90
C ASP A 59 14.73 -15.21 10.32
N SER A 60 14.50 -16.31 11.05
CA SER A 60 14.80 -17.66 10.61
C SER A 60 13.93 -18.06 9.42
N PHE A 61 12.64 -17.73 9.46
CA PHE A 61 11.72 -17.97 8.37
C PHE A 61 12.10 -17.17 7.12
N LEU A 62 12.41 -15.89 7.25
CA LEU A 62 12.82 -15.02 6.15
C LEU A 62 14.16 -15.45 5.54
N THR A 63 15.09 -15.91 6.37
CA THR A 63 16.36 -16.47 5.90
C THR A 63 16.12 -17.74 5.07
N CYS A 64 15.20 -18.62 5.48
CA CYS A 64 14.80 -19.78 4.68
C CYS A 64 14.23 -19.35 3.32
N CYS A 65 13.41 -18.31 3.27
CA CYS A 65 12.83 -17.80 2.02
C CYS A 65 13.88 -17.36 1.00
N THR A 66 15.01 -16.82 1.42
CA THR A 66 16.11 -16.47 0.50
C THR A 66 16.87 -17.67 -0.06
N GLN A 67 16.78 -18.84 0.59
CA GLN A 67 17.46 -20.08 0.19
C GLN A 67 16.60 -20.99 -0.69
N LEU A 68 15.37 -20.59 -0.99
CA LEU A 68 14.46 -21.36 -1.84
C LEU A 68 14.92 -21.39 -3.30
N ARG A 69 14.45 -22.39 -4.02
CA ARG A 69 14.78 -22.54 -5.45
C ARG A 69 14.28 -21.37 -6.28
N ASP A 70 14.99 -21.08 -7.36
CA ASP A 70 14.68 -19.95 -8.27
C ASP A 70 13.26 -20.00 -8.89
N LYS A 71 12.70 -21.20 -9.00
CA LYS A 71 11.34 -21.39 -9.54
C LYS A 71 10.23 -21.14 -8.53
N VAL A 72 10.58 -20.99 -7.24
CA VAL A 72 9.60 -20.71 -6.17
C VAL A 72 9.27 -19.23 -6.16
N CYS A 73 7.99 -18.94 -6.16
CA CYS A 73 7.51 -17.57 -5.99
C CYS A 73 7.62 -17.17 -4.50
N VAL A 74 8.79 -16.67 -4.10
CA VAL A 74 9.04 -16.23 -2.71
C VAL A 74 8.09 -15.11 -2.30
N ARG A 75 7.73 -14.21 -3.23
CA ARG A 75 6.78 -13.12 -3.00
C ARG A 75 5.47 -13.63 -2.39
N SER A 76 4.85 -14.66 -2.98
CA SER A 76 3.56 -15.17 -2.49
C SER A 76 3.64 -15.75 -1.07
N ILE A 77 4.81 -16.27 -0.68
CA ILE A 77 5.06 -16.77 0.67
C ILE A 77 5.16 -15.60 1.66
N LEU A 78 5.89 -14.55 1.30
CA LEU A 78 6.00 -13.34 2.12
C LEU A 78 4.64 -12.66 2.28
N GLU A 79 3.86 -12.53 1.20
CA GLU A 79 2.49 -12.00 1.23
C GLU A 79 1.58 -12.83 2.15
N ALA A 80 1.67 -14.15 2.10
CA ALA A 80 0.89 -15.03 2.98
C ALA A 80 1.24 -14.82 4.45
N MET A 81 2.52 -14.69 4.80
CA MET A 81 2.97 -14.45 6.16
C MET A 81 2.52 -13.05 6.64
N MET A 82 2.75 -12.00 5.85
CA MET A 82 2.31 -10.64 6.18
C MET A 82 0.80 -10.57 6.39
N ARG A 83 0.01 -11.18 5.50
CA ARG A 83 -1.45 -11.23 5.62
C ARG A 83 -1.90 -12.00 6.85
N ARG A 84 -1.23 -13.10 7.20
CA ARG A 84 -1.50 -13.87 8.41
C ARG A 84 -1.31 -13.01 9.67
N LEU A 85 -0.15 -12.35 9.77
CA LEU A 85 0.17 -11.48 10.89
C LEU A 85 -0.78 -10.27 10.99
N ALA A 86 -1.12 -9.65 9.84
CA ALA A 86 -2.07 -8.56 9.80
C ALA A 86 -3.48 -8.97 10.26
N ASN A 87 -3.93 -10.17 9.91
CA ASN A 87 -5.23 -10.68 10.36
C ASN A 87 -5.23 -10.99 11.86
N GLY A 88 -4.15 -11.54 12.40
CA GLY A 88 -3.99 -11.78 13.83
C GLY A 88 -4.15 -10.51 14.64
N ALA A 89 -3.51 -9.47 14.20
CA ALA A 89 -3.59 -8.16 14.80
C ALA A 89 -4.98 -7.55 14.92
N ARG A 90 -5.74 -7.66 13.86
CA ARG A 90 -7.10 -7.15 13.85
C ARG A 90 -8.00 -7.83 14.87
N GLN A 91 -7.67 -9.09 15.28
CA GLN A 91 -8.50 -9.88 16.18
C GLN A 91 -8.20 -9.63 17.66
N GLU A 92 -7.00 -9.18 17.99
CA GLU A 92 -6.55 -9.12 19.39
C GLU A 92 -6.73 -7.76 20.06
N ASP A 93 -7.26 -6.72 19.37
CA ASP A 93 -7.29 -5.33 19.89
C ASP A 93 -5.92 -4.86 20.44
N SER A 94 -4.86 -5.49 19.96
CA SER A 94 -3.50 -5.24 20.42
C SER A 94 -3.00 -3.93 19.83
N GLU A 95 -2.65 -2.97 20.69
CA GLU A 95 -2.12 -1.69 20.27
C GLU A 95 -0.82 -1.80 19.46
N VAL A 96 -0.16 -2.95 19.45
CA VAL A 96 1.11 -3.15 18.75
C VAL A 96 1.11 -4.49 18.05
N LEU A 97 1.04 -4.45 16.73
CA LEU A 97 1.31 -5.58 15.91
C LEU A 97 2.78 -5.75 15.69
N GLY A 98 3.26 -6.62 16.39
CA GLY A 98 4.61 -7.08 16.24
C GLY A 98 5.62 -6.27 17.04
N PRO A 99 6.72 -6.93 17.40
CA PRO A 99 7.86 -6.26 17.96
C PRO A 99 8.31 -5.18 16.97
N PRO A 100 8.81 -4.05 17.48
CA PRO A 100 9.45 -3.06 16.64
C PRO A 100 10.52 -3.79 15.82
N GLY A 101 10.33 -3.87 14.49
CA GLY A 101 11.25 -4.57 13.60
C GLY A 101 10.63 -5.60 12.66
N ALA A 102 9.38 -6.04 12.83
CA ALA A 102 8.79 -6.99 11.88
C ALA A 102 8.70 -6.40 10.47
N PHE A 103 8.28 -5.15 10.33
CA PHE A 103 8.31 -4.45 9.05
C PHE A 103 9.75 -4.36 8.50
N ASP A 104 10.72 -3.98 9.31
CA ASP A 104 12.12 -3.85 8.89
C ASP A 104 12.71 -5.20 8.45
N ALA A 105 12.33 -6.30 9.12
CA ALA A 105 12.75 -7.65 8.73
C ALA A 105 12.19 -8.04 7.35
N PHE A 106 10.90 -7.80 7.10
CA PHE A 106 10.29 -8.03 5.80
C PHE A 106 10.89 -7.13 4.71
N ASP A 107 11.09 -5.84 4.99
CA ASP A 107 11.68 -4.89 4.05
C ASP A 107 13.13 -5.26 3.70
N ALA A 108 13.93 -5.67 4.69
CA ALA A 108 15.29 -6.17 4.46
C ALA A 108 15.30 -7.44 3.60
N CYS A 109 14.40 -8.38 3.87
CA CYS A 109 14.25 -9.60 3.06
C CYS A 109 13.83 -9.26 1.62
N ALA A 110 12.83 -8.41 1.45
CA ALA A 110 12.35 -7.96 0.14
C ALA A 110 13.46 -7.24 -0.64
N SER A 111 14.22 -6.36 -0.01
CA SER A 111 15.34 -5.64 -0.62
C SER A 111 16.43 -6.60 -1.07
N ARG A 112 16.77 -7.59 -0.24
CA ARG A 112 17.74 -8.65 -0.60
C ARG A 112 17.27 -9.46 -1.80
N LEU A 113 16.01 -9.88 -1.83
CA LEU A 113 15.44 -10.62 -2.97
C LEU A 113 15.50 -9.81 -4.26
N VAL A 114 15.23 -8.51 -4.19
CA VAL A 114 15.33 -7.61 -5.34
C VAL A 114 16.76 -7.49 -5.84
N GLU A 115 17.75 -7.37 -4.95
CA GLU A 115 19.16 -7.28 -5.31
C GLU A 115 19.70 -8.59 -5.91
N GLU A 116 19.39 -9.73 -5.28
CA GLU A 116 19.86 -11.05 -5.72
C GLU A 116 19.22 -11.50 -7.05
N LYS A 117 17.97 -11.13 -7.29
CA LYS A 117 17.19 -11.55 -8.47
C LYS A 117 16.95 -10.41 -9.47
N LYS A 118 17.73 -9.34 -9.42
CA LYS A 118 17.51 -8.10 -10.19
C LYS A 118 17.33 -8.35 -11.71
N GLU A 119 18.03 -9.33 -12.28
CA GLU A 119 17.94 -9.64 -13.71
C GLU A 119 16.75 -10.54 -14.06
N ALA A 120 16.21 -11.27 -13.08
CA ALA A 120 15.12 -12.22 -13.28
C ALA A 120 13.75 -11.70 -12.82
N LEU A 121 13.74 -10.68 -11.97
CA LEU A 121 12.50 -10.13 -11.38
C LEU A 121 11.84 -9.16 -12.36
N LYS A 122 10.56 -9.37 -12.65
CA LYS A 122 9.77 -8.41 -13.41
C LYS A 122 9.44 -7.19 -12.55
N VAL A 123 9.26 -6.04 -13.18
CA VAL A 123 8.86 -4.81 -12.48
C VAL A 123 7.53 -4.99 -11.75
N ALA A 124 6.57 -5.67 -12.36
CA ALA A 124 5.30 -6.01 -11.72
C ALA A 124 5.48 -6.79 -10.42
N ASP A 125 6.33 -7.82 -10.39
CA ASP A 125 6.58 -8.63 -9.19
C ASP A 125 7.21 -7.79 -8.06
N LEU A 126 8.07 -6.84 -8.42
CA LEU A 126 8.67 -5.90 -7.47
C LEU A 126 7.60 -4.96 -6.89
N ILE A 127 6.76 -4.37 -7.74
CA ILE A 127 5.68 -3.48 -7.30
C ILE A 127 4.71 -4.24 -6.40
N GLN A 128 4.33 -5.47 -6.75
CA GLN A 128 3.45 -6.31 -5.92
C GLN A 128 4.05 -6.57 -4.53
N LEU A 129 5.35 -6.89 -4.47
CA LEU A 129 6.02 -7.12 -3.19
C LEU A 129 6.01 -5.85 -2.33
N ARG A 130 6.24 -4.67 -2.95
CA ARG A 130 6.16 -3.38 -2.25
C ARG A 130 4.73 -3.01 -1.87
N ALA A 131 3.75 -3.38 -2.67
CA ALA A 131 2.33 -3.20 -2.34
C ALA A 131 1.93 -4.01 -1.09
N ALA A 132 2.35 -5.28 -1.02
CA ALA A 132 2.10 -6.12 0.14
C ALA A 132 2.77 -5.58 1.43
N LEU A 133 4.01 -5.07 1.32
CA LEU A 133 4.69 -4.41 2.43
C LEU A 133 3.97 -3.13 2.87
N LEU A 134 3.48 -2.35 1.90
CA LEU A 134 2.76 -1.12 2.18
C LEU A 134 1.40 -1.41 2.85
N GLU A 135 0.65 -2.40 2.37
CA GLU A 135 -0.57 -2.87 3.01
C GLU A 135 -0.30 -3.33 4.45
N PHE A 136 0.75 -4.13 4.65
CA PHE A 136 1.18 -4.58 5.96
C PHE A 136 1.53 -3.39 6.88
N ALA A 137 2.27 -2.39 6.37
CA ALA A 137 2.59 -1.18 7.12
C ALA A 137 1.34 -0.40 7.54
N VAL A 138 0.42 -0.17 6.61
CA VAL A 138 -0.82 0.59 6.87
C VAL A 138 -1.74 -0.11 7.85
N GLU A 139 -1.81 -1.45 7.77
CA GLU A 139 -2.70 -2.24 8.64
C GLU A 139 -2.13 -2.46 10.04
N CYS A 140 -0.82 -2.67 10.12
CA CYS A 140 -0.17 -3.12 11.33
C CYS A 140 0.52 -2.00 12.13
N TYR A 141 0.81 -0.89 11.48
CA TYR A 141 1.52 0.24 12.09
C TYR A 141 0.81 1.56 11.76
N PRO A 142 -0.46 1.71 12.20
CA PRO A 142 -1.20 2.94 11.98
C PRO A 142 -0.48 4.10 12.70
N GLY A 143 -0.10 5.11 11.92
CA GLY A 143 0.67 6.26 12.43
C GLY A 143 2.17 6.25 12.08
N GLU A 144 2.75 5.11 11.73
CA GLU A 144 4.15 5.03 11.31
C GLU A 144 4.29 5.30 9.81
N LEU A 145 4.11 6.57 9.42
CA LEU A 145 4.15 7.01 8.03
C LEU A 145 5.50 6.77 7.34
N GLU A 146 6.57 6.64 8.12
CA GLU A 146 7.90 6.36 7.59
C GLU A 146 7.95 5.05 6.82
N TYR A 147 7.25 4.01 7.29
CA TYR A 147 7.20 2.72 6.62
C TYR A 147 6.51 2.81 5.27
N VAL A 148 5.37 3.51 5.22
CA VAL A 148 4.63 3.77 3.97
C VAL A 148 5.47 4.58 2.99
N GLN A 149 6.08 5.67 3.47
CA GLN A 149 6.95 6.52 2.65
C GLN A 149 8.16 5.74 2.11
N ARG A 150 8.74 4.84 2.91
CA ARG A 150 9.86 3.99 2.50
C ARG A 150 9.46 3.06 1.35
N CYS A 151 8.31 2.41 1.42
CA CYS A 151 7.78 1.58 0.32
C CYS A 151 7.57 2.39 -0.97
N LEU A 152 7.01 3.61 -0.85
CA LEU A 152 6.78 4.49 -2.00
C LEU A 152 8.11 4.96 -2.61
N ASN A 153 9.08 5.38 -1.80
CA ASN A 153 10.40 5.81 -2.23
C ASN A 153 11.14 4.69 -2.99
N GLN A 154 11.13 3.48 -2.44
CA GLN A 154 11.77 2.32 -3.06
C GLN A 154 11.09 1.94 -4.38
N THR A 155 9.77 2.06 -4.45
CA THR A 155 9.01 1.86 -5.68
C THR A 155 9.34 2.95 -6.70
N SER A 156 9.39 4.21 -6.27
CA SER A 156 9.74 5.36 -7.12
C SER A 156 11.14 5.24 -7.70
N ALA A 157 12.11 4.74 -6.92
CA ALA A 157 13.48 4.51 -7.37
C ALA A 157 13.61 3.34 -8.37
N ALA A 158 12.75 2.32 -8.24
CA ALA A 158 12.76 1.16 -9.12
C ALA A 158 12.08 1.42 -10.47
N ILE A 159 11.07 2.29 -10.50
CA ILE A 159 10.33 2.66 -11.71
C ILE A 159 10.91 3.95 -12.27
N MET A 160 11.70 3.84 -13.34
CA MET A 160 12.31 5.03 -13.96
C MET A 160 11.44 5.70 -15.02
N ASN A 161 10.54 4.96 -15.65
CA ASN A 161 9.73 5.41 -16.78
C ASN A 161 8.23 5.23 -16.51
N ASP A 162 7.39 5.70 -17.45
CA ASP A 162 5.97 5.42 -17.42
C ASP A 162 5.72 3.90 -17.53
N VAL A 163 4.76 3.43 -16.78
CA VAL A 163 4.40 2.00 -16.70
C VAL A 163 3.18 1.68 -17.57
N THR A 164 3.12 0.45 -18.06
CA THR A 164 2.01 -0.02 -18.89
C THR A 164 1.66 -1.48 -18.58
N GLY A 165 0.48 -1.94 -19.00
CA GLY A 165 0.07 -3.34 -18.82
C GLY A 165 0.02 -3.76 -17.36
N ASP A 166 0.63 -4.90 -17.06
CA ASP A 166 0.62 -5.49 -15.71
C ASP A 166 1.32 -4.57 -14.68
N ASP A 167 2.42 -3.91 -15.05
CA ASP A 167 3.13 -2.99 -14.17
C ASP A 167 2.23 -1.82 -13.73
N ALA A 168 1.38 -1.31 -14.64
CA ALA A 168 0.44 -0.24 -14.34
C ALA A 168 -0.68 -0.71 -13.41
N MET A 169 -1.17 -1.94 -13.56
CA MET A 169 -2.20 -2.51 -12.68
C MET A 169 -1.65 -2.67 -11.25
N GLU A 170 -0.43 -3.15 -11.12
CA GLU A 170 0.20 -3.34 -9.83
C GLU A 170 0.54 -2.00 -9.15
N LEU A 171 1.00 -1.00 -9.91
CA LEU A 171 1.23 0.34 -9.38
C LEU A 171 -0.08 1.02 -8.95
N GLU A 172 -1.16 0.84 -9.70
CA GLU A 172 -2.49 1.30 -9.28
C GLU A 172 -2.90 0.68 -7.96
N THR A 173 -2.73 -0.66 -7.81
CA THR A 173 -3.03 -1.39 -6.57
C THR A 173 -2.22 -0.86 -5.39
N LEU A 174 -0.92 -0.65 -5.57
CA LEU A 174 -0.04 -0.09 -4.56
C LEU A 174 -0.51 1.30 -4.10
N LEU A 175 -0.88 2.17 -5.04
CA LEU A 175 -1.33 3.53 -4.72
C LEU A 175 -2.74 3.56 -4.11
N LEU A 176 -3.59 2.59 -4.43
CA LEU A 176 -4.91 2.47 -3.83
C LEU A 176 -4.88 1.99 -2.37
N ALA A 177 -3.86 1.28 -1.93
CA ALA A 177 -3.74 0.80 -0.55
C ALA A 177 -3.80 1.95 0.48
N PRO A 178 -2.93 2.98 0.44
CA PRO A 178 -3.01 4.10 1.37
C PRO A 178 -4.25 4.97 1.15
N VAL A 179 -4.70 5.11 -0.11
CA VAL A 179 -5.90 5.90 -0.44
C VAL A 179 -7.17 5.25 0.10
N SER A 180 -7.25 3.92 0.18
CA SER A 180 -8.45 3.19 0.60
C SER A 180 -8.46 2.82 2.08
N SER A 181 -7.35 2.97 2.78
CA SER A 181 -7.26 2.61 4.19
C SER A 181 -8.08 3.54 5.08
N GLN A 182 -8.83 2.96 6.00
CA GLN A 182 -9.57 3.71 7.02
C GLN A 182 -8.68 4.16 8.19
N GLN A 183 -7.53 3.55 8.36
CA GLN A 183 -6.60 3.85 9.45
C GLN A 183 -5.69 5.04 9.13
N MET A 184 -5.56 5.41 7.86
CA MET A 184 -4.76 6.56 7.42
C MET A 184 -5.64 7.81 7.32
N THR A 185 -5.32 8.89 8.02
CA THR A 185 -6.01 10.19 7.89
C THR A 185 -5.68 10.86 6.55
N LEU A 186 -6.51 11.81 6.13
CA LEU A 186 -6.24 12.59 4.91
C LEU A 186 -4.92 13.37 5.04
N SER A 187 -4.68 13.98 6.19
CA SER A 187 -3.43 14.70 6.46
C SER A 187 -2.20 13.80 6.32
N ALA A 188 -2.27 12.56 6.85
CA ALA A 188 -1.21 11.56 6.70
C ALA A 188 -0.99 11.19 5.22
N LEU A 189 -2.06 10.91 4.47
CA LEU A 189 -1.96 10.62 3.03
C LEU A 189 -1.32 11.77 2.26
N LEU A 190 -1.73 13.02 2.53
CA LEU A 190 -1.18 14.19 1.87
C LEU A 190 0.25 14.54 2.32
N SER A 191 0.72 14.02 3.45
CA SER A 191 2.12 14.18 3.86
C SER A 191 3.09 13.31 3.05
N LEU A 192 2.60 12.24 2.40
CA LEU A 192 3.40 11.36 1.56
C LEU A 192 3.83 12.06 0.27
N ASP A 193 5.13 12.11 0.00
CA ASP A 193 5.67 12.91 -1.11
C ASP A 193 5.62 12.20 -2.46
N ASP A 194 5.71 10.85 -2.49
CA ASP A 194 5.81 10.07 -3.73
C ASP A 194 4.48 9.66 -4.36
N VAL A 195 3.34 9.86 -3.68
CA VAL A 195 2.02 9.45 -4.21
C VAL A 195 1.72 10.15 -5.54
N ALA A 196 1.80 11.48 -5.59
CA ALA A 196 1.51 12.24 -6.81
C ALA A 196 2.53 11.98 -7.95
N PRO A 197 3.86 11.92 -7.69
CA PRO A 197 4.83 11.53 -8.70
C PRO A 197 4.60 10.13 -9.29
N LEU A 198 4.30 9.13 -8.46
CA LEU A 198 4.00 7.77 -8.91
C LEU A 198 2.69 7.72 -9.70
N CYS A 199 1.65 8.45 -9.27
CA CYS A 199 0.41 8.56 -10.05
C CYS A 199 0.66 9.07 -11.47
N ARG A 200 1.58 10.01 -11.68
CA ARG A 200 1.88 10.54 -13.02
C ARG A 200 2.50 9.52 -13.95
N ARG A 201 3.12 8.46 -13.44
CA ARG A 201 3.71 7.37 -14.25
C ARG A 201 2.66 6.36 -14.73
N LEU A 202 1.45 6.39 -14.18
CA LEU A 202 0.34 5.56 -14.63
C LEU A 202 -0.26 6.06 -15.95
N PRO A 203 -0.80 5.18 -16.79
CA PRO A 203 -1.66 5.55 -17.90
C PRO A 203 -2.89 6.34 -17.41
N ILE A 204 -3.47 7.14 -18.29
CA ILE A 204 -4.51 8.10 -17.92
C ILE A 204 -5.74 7.47 -17.25
N GLU A 205 -6.15 6.27 -17.64
CA GLU A 205 -7.32 5.62 -17.04
C GLU A 205 -7.06 5.17 -15.60
N GLN A 206 -5.88 4.57 -15.33
CA GLN A 206 -5.49 4.22 -13.97
C GLN A 206 -5.30 5.46 -13.10
N ARG A 207 -4.72 6.55 -13.64
CA ARG A 207 -4.64 7.84 -12.95
C ARG A 207 -6.01 8.36 -12.55
N LYS A 208 -7.01 8.31 -13.46
CA LYS A 208 -8.39 8.69 -13.17
C LYS A 208 -9.00 7.81 -12.09
N ASN A 209 -8.72 6.51 -12.08
CA ASN A 209 -9.24 5.59 -11.06
C ASN A 209 -8.71 5.94 -9.67
N VAL A 210 -7.40 6.13 -9.52
CA VAL A 210 -6.77 6.55 -8.26
C VAL A 210 -7.35 7.91 -7.81
N ALA A 211 -7.45 8.88 -8.73
CA ALA A 211 -7.98 10.19 -8.44
C ALA A 211 -9.46 10.14 -8.00
N ARG A 212 -10.31 9.36 -8.68
CA ARG A 212 -11.72 9.17 -8.28
C ARG A 212 -11.84 8.51 -6.91
N ARG A 213 -10.99 7.53 -6.61
CA ARG A 213 -10.99 6.88 -5.30
C ARG A 213 -10.56 7.84 -4.20
N CYS A 214 -9.51 8.62 -4.45
CA CYS A 214 -9.05 9.66 -3.55
C CYS A 214 -10.15 10.72 -3.32
N LEU A 215 -10.78 11.22 -4.38
CA LEU A 215 -11.87 12.20 -4.29
C LEU A 215 -13.03 11.67 -3.45
N ARG A 216 -13.50 10.45 -3.68
CA ARG A 216 -14.57 9.84 -2.88
C ARG A 216 -14.20 9.80 -1.41
N ARG A 217 -13.00 9.29 -1.09
CA ARG A 217 -12.54 9.23 0.29
C ARG A 217 -12.57 10.58 0.98
N VAL A 218 -12.10 11.63 0.29
CA VAL A 218 -12.07 12.99 0.81
C VAL A 218 -13.48 13.54 1.04
N LEU A 219 -14.42 13.20 0.14
CA LEU A 219 -15.83 13.64 0.26
C LEU A 219 -16.63 12.84 1.29
N ASP A 220 -16.32 11.56 1.46
CA ASP A 220 -17.00 10.67 2.40
C ASP A 220 -16.43 10.79 3.84
N GLY A 221 -15.25 11.39 3.98
CA GLY A 221 -14.61 11.63 5.28
C GLY A 221 -15.03 12.94 5.93
N ASP A 222 -14.71 13.06 7.22
CA ASP A 222 -14.92 14.28 8.01
C ASP A 222 -13.72 15.24 8.00
N ASP A 223 -12.67 14.90 7.25
CA ASP A 223 -11.42 15.65 7.19
C ASP A 223 -11.61 17.00 6.49
N ALA A 224 -11.13 18.08 7.13
CA ALA A 224 -11.13 19.41 6.53
C ALA A 224 -9.86 19.67 5.72
N LEU A 225 -9.98 20.48 4.67
CA LEU A 225 -8.85 21.06 3.95
C LEU A 225 -8.53 22.42 4.60
N ASP A 226 -7.58 22.41 5.52
CA ASP A 226 -7.25 23.54 6.40
C ASP A 226 -6.03 24.36 5.92
N SER A 227 -5.25 23.84 4.97
CA SER A 227 -4.05 24.50 4.49
C SER A 227 -3.95 24.55 2.96
N PRO A 228 -3.35 25.63 2.41
CA PRO A 228 -3.09 25.71 0.98
C PRO A 228 -2.20 24.58 0.44
N GLU A 229 -1.27 24.11 1.27
CA GLU A 229 -0.35 23.02 0.94
C GLU A 229 -1.11 21.70 0.76
N ALA A 230 -2.06 21.40 1.65
CA ALA A 230 -2.93 20.22 1.56
C ALA A 230 -3.74 20.25 0.25
N VAL A 231 -4.31 21.41 -0.11
CA VAL A 231 -5.03 21.60 -1.38
C VAL A 231 -4.12 21.37 -2.58
N VAL A 232 -2.90 21.90 -2.57
CA VAL A 232 -1.94 21.70 -3.68
C VAL A 232 -1.60 20.23 -3.85
N LYS A 233 -1.31 19.51 -2.75
CA LYS A 233 -0.98 18.08 -2.77
C LYS A 233 -2.17 17.24 -3.24
N LEU A 234 -3.37 17.52 -2.73
CA LEU A 234 -4.59 16.87 -3.17
C LEU A 234 -4.85 17.10 -4.67
N CYS A 235 -4.79 18.35 -5.13
CA CYS A 235 -4.98 18.69 -6.53
C CYS A 235 -3.92 18.06 -7.45
N ALA A 236 -2.73 17.77 -6.94
CA ALA A 236 -1.70 17.04 -7.71
C ALA A 236 -2.08 15.57 -7.94
N ILE A 237 -2.79 14.93 -7.00
CA ILE A 237 -3.35 13.57 -7.17
C ILE A 237 -4.57 13.62 -8.09
N LEU A 238 -5.44 14.63 -7.91
CA LEU A 238 -6.67 14.79 -8.67
C LEU A 238 -6.47 15.40 -10.06
N GLU A 239 -5.24 15.71 -10.47
CA GLU A 239 -4.91 16.40 -11.72
C GLU A 239 -5.63 15.81 -12.95
N PRO A 240 -5.76 14.48 -13.16
CA PRO A 240 -6.46 13.95 -14.33
C PRO A 240 -7.97 14.22 -14.34
N LEU A 241 -8.58 14.52 -13.18
CA LEU A 241 -9.98 14.96 -13.09
C LEU A 241 -10.13 16.48 -13.27
N LEU A 242 -9.06 17.24 -13.00
CA LEU A 242 -9.06 18.70 -13.10
C LEU A 242 -8.70 19.18 -14.50
N CYS A 243 -7.73 18.55 -15.17
CA CYS A 243 -7.11 19.03 -16.40
C CYS A 243 -7.04 17.97 -17.52
N GLY A 244 -7.69 16.80 -17.34
CA GLY A 244 -7.63 15.72 -18.34
C GLY A 244 -8.36 16.04 -19.64
N ASP A 245 -8.07 15.25 -20.68
CA ASP A 245 -8.85 15.29 -21.93
C ASP A 245 -10.27 14.71 -21.67
N ASP A 246 -11.28 15.48 -21.96
CA ASP A 246 -12.70 15.15 -21.79
C ASP A 246 -13.46 15.10 -23.14
N SER A 247 -12.74 15.12 -24.24
CA SER A 247 -13.34 15.13 -25.59
C SER A 247 -14.21 13.90 -25.87
N SER A 248 -13.93 12.77 -25.24
CA SER A 248 -14.69 11.53 -25.35
C SER A 248 -15.78 11.34 -24.29
N MET A 249 -15.86 12.25 -23.30
CA MET A 249 -16.84 12.16 -22.22
C MET A 249 -18.18 12.80 -22.61
N SER A 250 -19.31 12.14 -22.27
CA SER A 250 -20.61 12.77 -22.37
C SER A 250 -20.76 13.90 -21.34
N ASP A 251 -21.61 14.90 -21.66
CA ASP A 251 -21.83 16.04 -20.76
C ASP A 251 -22.36 15.59 -19.41
N GLU A 252 -23.24 14.60 -19.35
CA GLU A 252 -23.81 14.07 -18.11
C GLU A 252 -22.74 13.43 -17.18
N VAL A 253 -21.78 12.69 -17.77
CA VAL A 253 -20.70 12.07 -17.00
C VAL A 253 -19.74 13.14 -16.49
N LEU A 254 -19.40 14.10 -17.34
CA LEU A 254 -18.55 15.23 -16.96
C LEU A 254 -19.21 16.08 -15.85
N GLU A 255 -20.48 16.39 -15.99
CA GLU A 255 -21.23 17.15 -14.98
C GLU A 255 -21.19 16.47 -13.60
N LYS A 256 -21.47 15.15 -13.56
CA LYS A 256 -21.40 14.38 -12.30
C LYS A 256 -19.99 14.40 -11.68
N GLU A 257 -18.97 14.18 -12.49
CA GLU A 257 -17.59 14.19 -12.03
C GLU A 257 -17.19 15.59 -11.51
N GLN A 258 -17.51 16.65 -12.27
CA GLN A 258 -17.14 18.01 -11.90
C GLN A 258 -17.97 18.56 -10.72
N THR A 259 -19.20 18.11 -10.53
CA THR A 259 -19.99 18.42 -9.34
C THR A 259 -19.37 17.82 -8.07
N GLN A 260 -18.86 16.57 -8.16
CA GLN A 260 -18.11 15.99 -7.06
C GLN A 260 -16.80 16.77 -6.77
N VAL A 261 -16.08 17.16 -7.80
CA VAL A 261 -14.87 18.00 -7.65
C VAL A 261 -15.22 19.36 -7.02
N ALA A 262 -16.32 19.98 -7.42
CA ALA A 262 -16.80 21.24 -6.87
C ALA A 262 -17.12 21.15 -5.36
N SER A 263 -17.59 19.98 -4.90
CA SER A 263 -17.89 19.72 -3.49
C SER A 263 -16.67 19.85 -2.56
N LEU A 264 -15.45 19.79 -3.09
CA LEU A 264 -14.22 20.08 -2.34
C LEU A 264 -14.24 21.48 -1.70
N ALA A 265 -14.94 22.45 -2.28
CA ALA A 265 -15.07 23.80 -1.73
C ALA A 265 -15.70 23.80 -0.33
N HIS A 266 -16.62 22.87 -0.06
CA HIS A 266 -17.29 22.75 1.24
C HIS A 266 -16.39 22.16 2.35
N LEU A 267 -15.29 21.52 1.97
CA LEU A 267 -14.31 20.96 2.88
C LEU A 267 -13.21 21.96 3.26
N CYS A 268 -13.14 23.11 2.57
CA CYS A 268 -12.21 24.18 2.89
C CYS A 268 -12.67 24.89 4.17
N LYS A 269 -12.10 24.49 5.32
CA LYS A 269 -12.46 25.02 6.64
C LYS A 269 -11.18 25.33 7.40
N SER A 270 -11.17 26.45 8.11
CA SER A 270 -10.11 26.84 9.03
C SER A 270 -10.70 27.72 10.12
N ASP A 271 -10.00 27.83 11.25
CA ASP A 271 -10.40 28.70 12.36
C ASP A 271 -10.25 30.19 12.01
N SER A 272 -9.40 30.52 11.03
CA SER A 272 -9.17 31.88 10.53
C SER A 272 -9.88 32.10 9.19
N THR A 273 -10.64 33.18 9.09
CA THR A 273 -11.28 33.60 7.82
C THR A 273 -10.26 33.86 6.73
N ASP A 274 -9.09 34.44 7.07
CA ASP A 274 -8.03 34.71 6.11
C ASP A 274 -7.45 33.42 5.54
N ASP A 275 -7.31 32.39 6.36
CA ASP A 275 -6.81 31.08 5.92
C ASP A 275 -7.83 30.38 5.03
N VAL A 276 -9.13 30.46 5.35
CA VAL A 276 -10.20 29.96 4.46
C VAL A 276 -10.11 30.61 3.07
N PHE A 277 -9.92 31.93 3.00
CA PHE A 277 -9.75 32.63 1.72
C PHE A 277 -8.49 32.17 0.95
N ARG A 278 -7.39 31.91 1.65
CA ARG A 278 -6.16 31.40 1.04
C ARG A 278 -6.35 29.98 0.48
N VAL A 279 -7.01 29.12 1.24
CA VAL A 279 -7.33 27.72 0.84
C VAL A 279 -8.25 27.72 -0.37
N LEU A 280 -9.38 28.45 -0.32
CA LEU A 280 -10.32 28.59 -1.43
C LEU A 280 -9.66 29.25 -2.66
N GLY A 281 -8.82 30.26 -2.47
CA GLY A 281 -8.07 30.88 -3.55
C GLY A 281 -7.08 29.93 -4.23
N THR A 282 -6.51 29.00 -3.47
CA THR A 282 -5.62 27.96 -3.99
C THR A 282 -6.44 26.90 -4.76
N LEU A 283 -7.57 26.44 -4.21
CA LEU A 283 -8.47 25.53 -4.89
C LEU A 283 -9.00 26.15 -6.20
N ARG A 284 -9.46 27.41 -6.18
CA ARG A 284 -9.90 28.13 -7.38
C ARG A 284 -8.86 28.17 -8.49
N ARG A 285 -7.61 28.43 -8.12
CA ARG A 285 -6.50 28.43 -9.10
C ARG A 285 -6.26 27.05 -9.71
N ALA A 286 -6.41 25.97 -8.92
CA ALA A 286 -6.29 24.60 -9.41
C ALA A 286 -7.43 24.26 -10.36
N LEU A 287 -8.68 24.51 -9.97
CA LEU A 287 -9.87 24.26 -10.77
C LEU A 287 -9.91 25.10 -12.05
N GLY A 288 -9.39 26.32 -12.01
CA GLY A 288 -9.31 27.22 -13.17
C GLY A 288 -8.45 26.69 -14.33
N LYS A 289 -7.61 25.69 -14.10
CA LYS A 289 -6.80 25.04 -15.15
C LYS A 289 -7.61 24.10 -16.05
N GLY A 290 -8.82 23.72 -15.64
CA GLY A 290 -9.63 22.69 -16.30
C GLY A 290 -10.31 23.09 -17.61
N GLY A 291 -10.10 24.32 -18.09
CA GLY A 291 -10.74 24.84 -19.30
C GLY A 291 -12.22 25.20 -19.07
N SER A 292 -12.84 25.84 -20.07
CA SER A 292 -14.20 26.41 -19.95
C SER A 292 -15.27 25.37 -19.66
N ARG A 293 -15.18 24.16 -20.22
CA ARG A 293 -16.16 23.10 -20.07
C ARG A 293 -16.25 22.59 -18.62
N ARG A 294 -15.10 22.42 -17.94
CA ARG A 294 -15.03 21.98 -16.54
C ARG A 294 -15.33 23.10 -15.55
N THR A 295 -14.78 24.28 -15.83
CA THR A 295 -14.94 25.45 -14.97
C THR A 295 -16.39 25.93 -14.89
N ALA A 296 -17.23 25.63 -15.90
CA ALA A 296 -18.66 25.91 -15.85
C ALA A 296 -19.37 25.24 -14.68
N TYR A 297 -18.90 24.05 -14.27
CA TYR A 297 -19.48 23.30 -13.13
C TYR A 297 -18.76 23.56 -11.81
N THR A 298 -17.45 23.81 -11.84
CA THR A 298 -16.64 23.88 -10.61
C THR A 298 -16.54 25.27 -10.01
N LEU A 299 -16.42 26.33 -10.82
CA LEU A 299 -16.25 27.70 -10.31
C LEU A 299 -17.48 28.30 -9.61
N PRO A 300 -18.73 27.96 -9.97
CA PRO A 300 -19.90 28.47 -9.25
C PRO A 300 -19.99 28.01 -7.78
N ALA A 301 -19.29 26.96 -7.39
CA ALA A 301 -19.26 26.43 -6.03
C ALA A 301 -18.24 27.14 -5.10
N LEU A 302 -17.38 27.98 -5.65
CA LEU A 302 -16.36 28.77 -4.95
C LEU A 302 -16.80 30.21 -4.73
#